data_b84b977a3a2c0a5f9fb79a8ad91677ea
#
_entry.id   b84b977a3a2c0a5f9fb79a8ad91677ea
#
_cell.length_a   1.000
_cell.length_b   1.000
_cell.length_c   1.000
_cell.angle_alpha   90.00
_cell.angle_beta   90.00
_cell.angle_gamma   90.00
#
_symmetry.space_group_name_H-M   'P 1'
#
loop_
_entity.id
_entity.type
_entity.pdbx_description
1 polymer ?
#
loop_
_entity_poly.entity_id
_entity_poly.type
_entity_poly.pdbx_seq_one_letter_code
_entity_poly.pdbx_strand_id
1 'polypeptide(L)'
;GRKQPDGAIQILASIQEPSASFIRKGRINNLNKMTSCATLIKDKLEKTLKKTISGCYVGVGGMGMHTVENTVVRHFPDKMLITNEVVDGIRDNNLQSQPGEREILEAVQQEYKLGAQTQLDPVGIQAEGIEGHFLNIVTNRRVREDIYTCFREAGLQVIDLPITFLALADQMLTGPEKRSGCVFVDMGAETTSVAVFKNNLLRHLAVIPLGGDNITRDIASLQIEHREAEQLKREYGKAYYEADDESHAPISLEDGRSVKYDDFSGLVQARL
;
A
#
# COMPACT_ATOMS: atom_id res chain seq x y z
N GLY A 1 -14.53 -11.75 -9.46
CA GLY A 1 -15.10 -10.77 -10.39
C GLY A 1 -15.13 -11.25 -11.83
N ARG A 2 -15.87 -10.54 -12.67
CA ARG A 2 -15.91 -10.76 -14.13
C ARG A 2 -15.72 -9.42 -14.81
N LYS A 3 -14.75 -9.34 -15.74
CA LYS A 3 -14.58 -8.16 -16.58
C LYS A 3 -15.70 -8.11 -17.63
N GLN A 4 -16.38 -6.98 -17.73
CA GLN A 4 -17.44 -6.72 -18.69
C GLN A 4 -16.84 -6.15 -20.00
N PRO A 5 -17.58 -6.15 -21.11
CA PRO A 5 -17.10 -5.59 -22.39
C PRO A 5 -16.75 -4.10 -22.34
N ASP A 6 -17.38 -3.35 -21.45
CA ASP A 6 -17.11 -1.92 -21.19
C ASP A 6 -15.89 -1.69 -20.27
N GLY A 7 -15.21 -2.76 -19.82
CA GLY A 7 -14.07 -2.72 -18.93
C GLY A 7 -14.42 -2.74 -17.44
N ALA A 8 -15.69 -2.58 -17.07
CA ALA A 8 -16.13 -2.64 -15.67
C ALA A 8 -15.95 -4.04 -15.08
N ILE A 9 -15.74 -4.13 -13.77
CA ILE A 9 -15.63 -5.40 -13.06
C ILE A 9 -16.91 -5.67 -12.27
N GLN A 10 -17.66 -6.67 -12.70
CA GLN A 10 -18.80 -7.18 -11.95
C GLN A 10 -18.32 -8.06 -10.81
N ILE A 11 -18.66 -7.72 -9.55
CA ILE A 11 -18.40 -8.57 -8.39
C ILE A 11 -19.42 -9.72 -8.39
N LEU A 12 -18.93 -10.96 -8.45
CA LEU A 12 -19.78 -12.16 -8.48
C LEU A 12 -19.99 -12.74 -7.07
N ALA A 13 -18.97 -12.68 -6.23
CA ALA A 13 -19.01 -13.11 -4.83
C ALA A 13 -17.92 -12.37 -4.04
N SER A 14 -18.14 -12.24 -2.73
CA SER A 14 -17.19 -11.67 -1.78
C SER A 14 -17.19 -12.51 -0.51
N ILE A 15 -16.00 -12.83 0.00
CA ILE A 15 -15.78 -13.56 1.26
C ILE A 15 -14.80 -12.76 2.10
N GLN A 16 -15.06 -12.71 3.41
CA GLN A 16 -14.20 -12.05 4.38
C GLN A 16 -13.89 -13.00 5.52
N GLU A 17 -12.62 -13.08 5.92
CA GLU A 17 -12.14 -13.87 7.05
C GLU A 17 -11.26 -13.01 7.96
N PRO A 18 -11.35 -13.20 9.30
CA PRO A 18 -10.48 -12.49 10.24
C PRO A 18 -9.00 -12.86 10.06
N SER A 19 -8.12 -11.88 10.02
CA SER A 19 -6.68 -12.08 9.77
C SER A 19 -5.75 -11.60 10.89
N ALA A 20 -6.27 -10.94 11.93
CA ALA A 20 -5.48 -10.30 12.98
C ALA A 20 -4.51 -11.24 13.72
N SER A 21 -4.70 -12.56 13.68
CA SER A 21 -3.81 -13.53 14.34
C SER A 21 -2.62 -13.97 13.49
N PHE A 22 -2.57 -13.60 12.18
CA PHE A 22 -1.51 -14.03 11.26
C PHE A 22 -1.07 -12.96 10.26
N ILE A 23 -1.77 -11.83 10.17
CA ILE A 23 -1.33 -10.63 9.43
C ILE A 23 -1.20 -9.50 10.43
N ARG A 24 -0.06 -8.81 10.42
CA ARG A 24 0.24 -7.64 11.23
C ARG A 24 0.93 -6.57 10.40
N LYS A 25 0.39 -5.36 10.45
CA LYS A 25 0.93 -4.21 9.70
C LYS A 25 1.14 -4.52 8.21
N GLY A 26 0.21 -5.30 7.62
CA GLY A 26 0.26 -5.73 6.23
C GLY A 26 1.28 -6.82 5.91
N ARG A 27 1.88 -7.49 6.91
CA ARG A 27 2.84 -8.60 6.72
C ARG A 27 2.29 -9.91 7.27
N ILE A 28 2.61 -10.99 6.59
CA ILE A 28 2.29 -12.34 7.06
C ILE A 28 3.24 -12.72 8.19
N ASN A 29 2.70 -13.01 9.39
CA ASN A 29 3.47 -13.45 10.54
C ASN A 29 3.35 -14.96 10.79
N ASN A 30 2.37 -15.61 10.18
CA ASN A 30 2.17 -17.05 10.30
C ASN A 30 1.72 -17.62 8.95
N LEU A 31 2.67 -18.27 8.27
CA LEU A 31 2.46 -18.84 6.93
C LEU A 31 1.36 -19.90 6.93
N ASN A 32 1.39 -20.84 7.89
CA ASN A 32 0.40 -21.93 7.96
C ASN A 32 -1.02 -21.39 8.12
N LYS A 33 -1.24 -20.41 8.99
CA LYS A 33 -2.55 -19.79 9.17
C LYS A 33 -2.98 -19.02 7.93
N MET A 34 -2.06 -18.32 7.27
CA MET A 34 -2.35 -17.62 6.01
C MET A 34 -2.74 -18.61 4.91
N THR A 35 -1.99 -19.70 4.74
CA THR A 35 -2.30 -20.78 3.78
C THR A 35 -3.68 -21.37 4.05
N SER A 36 -3.98 -21.70 5.32
CA SER A 36 -5.30 -22.24 5.71
C SER A 36 -6.43 -21.26 5.41
N CYS A 37 -6.21 -19.97 5.67
CA CYS A 37 -7.19 -18.92 5.36
C CYS A 37 -7.42 -18.78 3.85
N ALA A 38 -6.35 -18.76 3.05
CA ALA A 38 -6.43 -18.68 1.59
C ALA A 38 -7.18 -19.89 1.01
N THR A 39 -6.91 -21.10 1.51
CA THR A 39 -7.63 -22.34 1.15
C THR A 39 -9.11 -22.23 1.49
N LEU A 40 -9.44 -21.80 2.71
CA LEU A 40 -10.82 -21.65 3.16
C LEU A 40 -11.60 -20.64 2.29
N ILE A 41 -11.00 -19.49 1.97
CA ILE A 41 -11.62 -18.49 1.10
C ILE A 41 -11.83 -19.05 -0.29
N LYS A 42 -10.84 -19.74 -0.86
CA LYS A 42 -10.94 -20.41 -2.16
C LYS A 42 -12.12 -21.39 -2.18
N ASP A 43 -12.18 -22.33 -1.21
CA ASP A 43 -13.21 -23.35 -1.15
C ASP A 43 -14.62 -22.75 -1.03
N LYS A 44 -14.77 -21.72 -0.20
CA LYS A 44 -16.04 -20.98 -0.07
C LYS A 44 -16.45 -20.30 -1.37
N LEU A 45 -15.51 -19.65 -2.07
CA LEU A 45 -15.77 -19.01 -3.37
C LEU A 45 -16.11 -20.02 -4.45
N GLU A 46 -15.36 -21.13 -4.55
CA GLU A 46 -15.63 -22.20 -5.53
C GLU A 46 -17.01 -22.82 -5.30
N LYS A 47 -17.37 -23.08 -4.05
CA LYS A 47 -18.70 -23.58 -3.69
C LYS A 47 -19.82 -22.60 -4.08
N THR A 48 -19.61 -21.30 -3.85
CA THR A 48 -20.60 -20.25 -4.18
C THR A 48 -20.73 -20.06 -5.67
N LEU A 49 -19.60 -20.03 -6.39
CA LEU A 49 -19.56 -19.76 -7.83
C LEU A 49 -19.77 -21.00 -8.70
N LYS A 50 -19.68 -22.20 -8.10
CA LYS A 50 -19.68 -23.51 -8.79
C LYS A 50 -18.62 -23.56 -9.90
N LYS A 51 -17.45 -23.02 -9.64
CA LYS A 51 -16.31 -22.93 -10.56
C LYS A 51 -15.00 -23.11 -9.82
N THR A 52 -14.03 -23.77 -10.42
CA THR A 52 -12.66 -23.88 -9.92
C THR A 52 -11.92 -22.56 -10.10
N ILE A 53 -11.17 -22.17 -9.09
CA ILE A 53 -10.31 -20.98 -9.07
C ILE A 53 -8.86 -21.45 -9.04
N SER A 54 -8.12 -21.21 -10.12
CA SER A 54 -6.72 -21.62 -10.26
C SER A 54 -5.71 -20.48 -10.05
N GLY A 55 -6.17 -19.22 -10.18
CA GLY A 55 -5.29 -18.05 -10.07
C GLY A 55 -5.98 -16.86 -9.42
N CYS A 56 -5.18 -15.95 -8.88
CA CYS A 56 -5.67 -14.75 -8.21
C CYS A 56 -4.67 -13.59 -8.34
N TYR A 57 -5.19 -12.38 -8.24
CA TYR A 57 -4.42 -11.17 -7.97
C TYR A 57 -4.36 -10.97 -6.46
N VAL A 58 -3.19 -10.68 -5.92
CA VAL A 58 -3.00 -10.49 -4.50
C VAL A 58 -2.55 -9.05 -4.26
N GLY A 59 -3.42 -8.23 -3.66
CA GLY A 59 -3.07 -6.87 -3.29
C GLY A 59 -1.99 -6.87 -2.21
N VAL A 60 -0.88 -6.15 -2.45
CA VAL A 60 0.23 -6.04 -1.53
C VAL A 60 0.31 -4.62 -0.96
N GLY A 61 0.67 -4.53 0.32
CA GLY A 61 0.88 -3.29 1.05
C GLY A 61 1.51 -3.58 2.41
N GLY A 62 1.70 -2.53 3.21
CA GLY A 62 2.11 -2.70 4.61
C GLY A 62 3.48 -2.14 4.95
N MET A 63 3.84 -2.34 6.20
CA MET A 63 5.01 -1.75 6.84
C MET A 63 6.31 -2.02 6.08
N GLY A 64 7.10 -0.96 5.88
CA GLY A 64 8.42 -1.00 5.25
C GLY A 64 8.42 -0.86 3.74
N MET A 65 7.24 -0.72 3.12
CA MET A 65 7.13 -0.30 1.74
C MET A 65 7.43 1.20 1.62
N HIS A 66 8.33 1.56 0.74
CA HIS A 66 8.71 2.95 0.50
C HIS A 66 9.38 3.10 -0.86
N THR A 67 9.58 4.34 -1.30
CA THR A 67 10.28 4.64 -2.54
C THR A 67 11.76 4.89 -2.32
N VAL A 68 12.58 4.44 -3.28
CA VAL A 68 14.02 4.69 -3.36
C VAL A 68 14.33 5.17 -4.77
N GLU A 69 15.04 6.29 -4.88
CA GLU A 69 15.53 6.78 -6.15
C GLU A 69 16.71 5.92 -6.64
N ASN A 70 16.77 5.68 -7.94
CA ASN A 70 17.89 5.03 -8.60
C ASN A 70 18.15 5.66 -9.97
N THR A 71 19.41 5.75 -10.34
CA THR A 71 19.83 6.26 -11.64
C THR A 71 20.68 5.22 -12.34
N VAL A 72 20.29 4.87 -13.56
CA VAL A 72 21.03 3.95 -14.43
C VAL A 72 21.64 4.77 -15.55
N VAL A 73 22.96 4.68 -15.71
CA VAL A 73 23.73 5.41 -16.73
C VAL A 73 24.28 4.44 -17.75
N ARG A 74 24.16 4.78 -19.02
CA ARG A 74 24.77 4.04 -20.13
C ARG A 74 25.45 5.02 -21.10
N HIS A 75 26.72 4.82 -21.34
CA HIS A 75 27.51 5.58 -22.32
C HIS A 75 27.69 4.78 -23.61
N PHE A 76 27.75 5.50 -24.71
CA PHE A 76 28.01 4.94 -26.04
C PHE A 76 29.34 5.47 -26.56
N PRO A 77 30.09 4.67 -27.35
CA PRO A 77 31.35 5.13 -27.94
C PRO A 77 31.17 6.32 -28.92
N ASP A 78 30.05 6.29 -29.63
CA ASP A 78 29.65 7.31 -30.60
C ASP A 78 28.20 7.72 -30.41
N LYS A 79 27.78 8.84 -31.01
CA LYS A 79 26.37 9.21 -31.04
C LYS A 79 25.55 8.15 -31.74
N MET A 80 24.57 7.61 -31.04
CA MET A 80 23.64 6.64 -31.60
C MET A 80 22.19 7.08 -31.35
N LEU A 81 21.30 6.55 -32.20
CA LEU A 81 19.87 6.72 -32.01
C LEU A 81 19.39 5.89 -30.83
N ILE A 82 18.70 6.51 -29.87
CA ILE A 82 18.08 5.79 -28.77
C ILE A 82 16.88 5.01 -29.30
N THR A 83 16.90 3.71 -29.11
CA THR A 83 15.82 2.77 -29.50
C THR A 83 15.07 2.26 -28.28
N ASN A 84 13.94 1.58 -28.50
CA ASN A 84 13.19 0.94 -27.43
C ASN A 84 14.07 -0.08 -26.68
N GLU A 85 14.93 -0.85 -27.39
CA GLU A 85 15.82 -1.83 -26.78
C GLU A 85 16.83 -1.18 -25.80
N VAL A 86 17.28 0.04 -26.10
CA VAL A 86 18.14 0.80 -25.21
C VAL A 86 17.38 1.20 -23.93
N VAL A 87 16.16 1.69 -24.09
CA VAL A 87 15.29 2.10 -22.97
C VAL A 87 14.92 0.90 -22.12
N ASP A 88 14.54 -0.23 -22.73
CA ASP A 88 14.22 -1.47 -22.04
C ASP A 88 15.45 -2.00 -21.28
N GLY A 89 16.63 -1.96 -21.87
CA GLY A 89 17.88 -2.34 -21.23
C GLY A 89 18.22 -1.47 -20.00
N ILE A 90 17.93 -0.16 -20.03
CA ILE A 90 18.07 0.73 -18.88
C ILE A 90 17.08 0.33 -17.77
N ARG A 91 15.83 0.04 -18.13
CA ARG A 91 14.80 -0.42 -17.19
C ARG A 91 15.17 -1.76 -16.56
N ASP A 92 15.63 -2.72 -17.36
CA ASP A 92 16.07 -4.03 -16.86
C ASP A 92 17.24 -3.91 -15.90
N ASN A 93 18.22 -3.07 -16.21
CA ASN A 93 19.34 -2.78 -15.32
C ASN A 93 18.88 -2.16 -14.00
N ASN A 94 17.86 -1.27 -14.04
CA ASN A 94 17.27 -0.73 -12.83
C ASN A 94 16.62 -1.83 -11.98
N LEU A 95 15.85 -2.74 -12.59
CA LEU A 95 15.18 -3.85 -11.88
C LEU A 95 16.18 -4.87 -11.31
N GLN A 96 17.33 -5.02 -11.94
CA GLN A 96 18.42 -5.90 -11.46
C GLN A 96 19.24 -5.27 -10.33
N SER A 97 19.19 -3.95 -10.17
CA SER A 97 19.84 -3.24 -9.07
C SER A 97 19.10 -3.54 -7.76
N GLN A 98 19.46 -4.64 -7.09
CA GLN A 98 18.81 -5.04 -5.85
C GLN A 98 19.38 -4.25 -4.67
N PRO A 99 18.58 -3.46 -3.94
CA PRO A 99 19.04 -2.74 -2.77
C PRO A 99 19.08 -3.67 -1.52
N GLY A 100 20.08 -4.53 -1.44
CA GLY A 100 20.32 -5.41 -0.28
C GLY A 100 19.22 -6.48 -0.08
N GLU A 101 18.64 -6.52 1.10
CA GLU A 101 17.54 -7.44 1.46
C GLU A 101 16.16 -7.02 0.92
N ARG A 102 16.11 -5.96 0.14
CA ARG A 102 14.88 -5.42 -0.42
C ARG A 102 14.67 -5.93 -1.84
N GLU A 103 13.44 -5.85 -2.28
CA GLU A 103 13.01 -6.18 -3.62
C GLU A 103 12.25 -5.01 -4.21
N ILE A 104 12.46 -4.74 -5.48
CA ILE A 104 11.68 -3.76 -6.24
C ILE A 104 10.37 -4.43 -6.63
N LEU A 105 9.26 -3.91 -6.11
CA LEU A 105 7.91 -4.32 -6.50
C LEU A 105 7.51 -3.67 -7.81
N GLU A 106 7.81 -2.39 -7.95
CA GLU A 106 7.48 -1.58 -9.12
C GLU A 106 8.53 -0.50 -9.34
N ALA A 107 8.93 -0.27 -10.60
CA ALA A 107 9.83 0.78 -10.99
C ALA A 107 9.05 1.89 -11.73
N VAL A 108 8.89 3.03 -11.10
CA VAL A 108 8.23 4.20 -11.68
C VAL A 108 9.28 5.05 -12.38
N GLN A 109 9.23 5.06 -13.72
CA GLN A 109 10.11 5.92 -14.51
C GLN A 109 9.79 7.39 -14.21
N GLN A 110 10.82 8.20 -13.98
CA GLN A 110 10.70 9.62 -13.74
C GLN A 110 11.04 10.40 -15.00
N GLU A 111 12.28 10.32 -15.44
CA GLU A 111 12.78 11.05 -16.62
C GLU A 111 14.04 10.37 -17.17
N TYR A 112 14.40 10.72 -18.40
CA TYR A 112 15.68 10.38 -18.99
C TYR A 112 16.48 11.65 -19.28
N LYS A 113 17.78 11.63 -19.00
CA LYS A 113 18.73 12.68 -19.40
C LYS A 113 19.61 12.21 -20.53
N LEU A 114 19.74 13.08 -21.55
CA LEU A 114 20.55 12.88 -22.75
C LEU A 114 21.49 14.10 -22.86
N GLY A 115 22.64 14.03 -22.16
CA GLY A 115 23.48 15.20 -21.95
C GLY A 115 22.77 16.27 -21.13
N ALA A 116 22.53 17.46 -21.71
CA ALA A 116 21.84 18.56 -21.05
C ALA A 116 20.30 18.53 -21.20
N GLN A 117 19.77 17.60 -21.99
CA GLN A 117 18.34 17.52 -22.27
C GLN A 117 17.66 16.51 -21.35
N THR A 118 16.48 16.86 -20.83
CA THR A 118 15.62 15.96 -20.05
C THR A 118 14.37 15.64 -20.85
N GLN A 119 14.01 14.35 -20.95
CA GLN A 119 12.89 13.85 -21.73
C GLN A 119 12.13 12.77 -20.92
N LEU A 120 10.82 12.69 -21.15
CA LEU A 120 10.01 11.57 -20.64
C LEU A 120 10.08 10.36 -21.59
N ASP A 121 10.18 10.63 -22.90
CA ASP A 121 10.39 9.63 -23.94
C ASP A 121 11.65 10.00 -24.76
N PRO A 122 12.75 9.24 -24.61
CA PRO A 122 14.01 9.52 -25.29
C PRO A 122 14.13 8.85 -26.65
N VAL A 123 13.16 7.99 -27.04
CA VAL A 123 13.24 7.22 -28.29
C VAL A 123 13.28 8.14 -29.51
N GLY A 124 14.18 7.86 -30.45
CA GLY A 124 14.38 8.65 -31.67
C GLY A 124 15.35 9.82 -31.51
N ILE A 125 15.93 10.04 -30.32
CA ILE A 125 16.93 11.10 -30.11
C ILE A 125 18.34 10.50 -30.26
N GLN A 126 19.26 11.27 -30.88
CA GLN A 126 20.68 10.87 -30.95
C GLN A 126 21.45 11.39 -29.73
N ALA A 127 22.18 10.49 -29.06
CA ALA A 127 22.95 10.83 -27.87
C ALA A 127 24.22 9.95 -27.75
N GLU A 128 25.20 10.46 -27.02
CA GLU A 128 26.44 9.75 -26.64
C GLU A 128 26.27 8.96 -25.33
N GLY A 129 25.10 9.11 -24.66
CA GLY A 129 24.76 8.41 -23.44
C GLY A 129 23.33 8.75 -22.99
N ILE A 130 22.84 7.94 -22.09
CA ILE A 130 21.50 8.09 -21.49
C ILE A 130 21.58 7.81 -20.00
N GLU A 131 20.92 8.66 -19.20
CA GLU A 131 20.66 8.42 -17.78
C GLU A 131 19.17 8.21 -17.58
N GLY A 132 18.78 7.05 -17.08
CA GLY A 132 17.40 6.77 -16.68
C GLY A 132 17.22 6.99 -15.18
N HIS A 133 16.32 7.89 -14.81
CA HIS A 133 15.96 8.18 -13.41
C HIS A 133 14.69 7.42 -13.05
N PHE A 134 14.76 6.63 -12.00
CA PHE A 134 13.65 5.78 -11.52
C PHE A 134 13.35 6.06 -10.06
N LEU A 135 12.07 5.97 -9.73
CA LEU A 135 11.57 5.88 -8.36
C LEU A 135 11.11 4.44 -8.14
N ASN A 136 11.91 3.65 -7.44
CA ASN A 136 11.63 2.25 -7.19
C ASN A 136 10.80 2.09 -5.91
N ILE A 137 9.67 1.42 -5.99
CA ILE A 137 8.89 1.03 -4.81
C ILE A 137 9.45 -0.29 -4.32
N VAL A 138 10.00 -0.26 -3.12
CA VAL A 138 10.70 -1.40 -2.53
C VAL A 138 10.00 -1.90 -1.26
N THR A 139 10.15 -3.19 -1.01
CA THR A 139 9.74 -3.85 0.23
C THR A 139 10.77 -4.91 0.64
N ASN A 140 10.59 -5.55 1.80
CA ASN A 140 11.41 -6.69 2.17
C ASN A 140 11.10 -7.89 1.25
N ARG A 141 12.13 -8.55 0.72
CA ARG A 141 12.00 -9.72 -0.18
C ARG A 141 11.10 -10.81 0.37
N ARG A 142 11.13 -11.07 1.68
CA ARG A 142 10.29 -12.07 2.33
C ARG A 142 8.80 -11.82 2.13
N VAL A 143 8.36 -10.58 1.97
CA VAL A 143 6.93 -10.26 1.76
C VAL A 143 6.40 -10.96 0.52
N ARG A 144 7.14 -10.91 -0.58
CA ARG A 144 6.78 -11.57 -1.82
C ARG A 144 6.90 -13.09 -1.72
N GLU A 145 8.01 -13.57 -1.17
CA GLU A 145 8.27 -15.01 -0.99
C GLU A 145 7.17 -15.67 -0.15
N ASP A 146 6.78 -15.04 0.95
CA ASP A 146 5.72 -15.51 1.85
C ASP A 146 4.36 -15.58 1.14
N ILE A 147 4.00 -14.54 0.37
CA ILE A 147 2.77 -14.52 -0.41
C ILE A 147 2.76 -15.66 -1.44
N TYR A 148 3.78 -15.75 -2.28
CA TYR A 148 3.85 -16.82 -3.30
C TYR A 148 3.81 -18.22 -2.68
N THR A 149 4.47 -18.41 -1.54
CA THR A 149 4.49 -19.69 -0.83
C THR A 149 3.10 -20.04 -0.31
N CYS A 150 2.43 -19.13 0.43
CA CYS A 150 1.11 -19.40 0.99
C CYS A 150 0.05 -19.69 -0.09
N PHE A 151 0.04 -18.90 -1.17
CA PHE A 151 -0.97 -19.07 -2.21
C PHE A 151 -0.71 -20.31 -3.07
N ARG A 152 0.55 -20.64 -3.35
CA ARG A 152 0.92 -21.89 -4.02
C ARG A 152 0.49 -23.10 -3.19
N GLU A 153 0.72 -23.11 -1.89
CA GLU A 153 0.29 -24.18 -0.99
C GLU A 153 -1.24 -24.29 -0.87
N ALA A 154 -1.95 -23.16 -1.01
CA ALA A 154 -3.41 -23.13 -1.12
C ALA A 154 -3.93 -23.60 -2.50
N GLY A 155 -3.04 -23.99 -3.42
CA GLY A 155 -3.41 -24.39 -4.79
C GLY A 155 -3.88 -23.22 -5.66
N LEU A 156 -3.34 -22.01 -5.44
CA LEU A 156 -3.62 -20.80 -6.19
C LEU A 156 -2.34 -20.27 -6.84
N GLN A 157 -2.41 -19.98 -8.13
CA GLN A 157 -1.34 -19.26 -8.83
C GLN A 157 -1.52 -17.75 -8.59
N VAL A 158 -0.52 -17.09 -8.05
CA VAL A 158 -0.49 -15.61 -8.00
C VAL A 158 -0.19 -15.10 -9.41
N ILE A 159 -1.15 -14.42 -10.01
CA ILE A 159 -1.05 -13.85 -11.36
C ILE A 159 -0.24 -12.56 -11.31
N ASP A 160 -0.54 -11.70 -10.32
CA ASP A 160 0.13 -10.43 -10.13
C ASP A 160 0.00 -9.95 -8.68
N LEU A 161 0.90 -9.02 -8.27
CA LEU A 161 0.98 -8.41 -6.94
C LEU A 161 0.79 -6.88 -7.02
N PRO A 162 -0.41 -6.38 -7.35
CA PRO A 162 -0.64 -4.94 -7.41
C PRO A 162 -0.47 -4.29 -6.03
N ILE A 163 0.15 -3.12 -6.00
CA ILE A 163 0.24 -2.30 -4.80
C ILE A 163 -1.15 -1.70 -4.52
N THR A 164 -1.81 -2.20 -3.49
CA THR A 164 -3.21 -1.86 -3.18
C THR A 164 -3.43 -0.36 -3.02
N PHE A 165 -2.50 0.32 -2.35
CA PHE A 165 -2.59 1.75 -2.10
C PHE A 165 -2.50 2.59 -3.39
N LEU A 166 -1.66 2.19 -4.37
CA LEU A 166 -1.58 2.86 -5.67
C LEU A 166 -2.83 2.59 -6.52
N ALA A 167 -3.33 1.36 -6.52
CA ALA A 167 -4.57 1.02 -7.19
C ALA A 167 -5.75 1.84 -6.64
N LEU A 168 -5.78 2.09 -5.31
CA LEU A 168 -6.76 2.96 -4.68
C LEU A 168 -6.57 4.42 -5.11
N ALA A 169 -5.34 4.93 -5.09
CA ALA A 169 -5.02 6.29 -5.55
C ALA A 169 -5.42 6.53 -7.01
N ASP A 170 -5.28 5.52 -7.87
CA ASP A 170 -5.69 5.60 -9.27
C ASP A 170 -7.21 5.70 -9.45
N GLN A 171 -7.99 5.14 -8.54
CA GLN A 171 -9.44 5.23 -8.57
C GLN A 171 -9.98 6.52 -7.91
N MET A 172 -9.26 7.04 -6.93
CA MET A 172 -9.71 8.18 -6.11
C MET A 172 -9.25 9.53 -6.66
N LEU A 173 -8.04 9.60 -7.22
CA LEU A 173 -7.41 10.85 -7.67
C LEU A 173 -7.70 11.11 -9.14
N THR A 174 -8.07 12.34 -9.43
CA THR A 174 -8.24 12.82 -10.82
C THR A 174 -6.90 13.16 -11.48
N GLY A 175 -6.87 13.17 -12.82
CA GLY A 175 -5.69 13.58 -13.58
C GLY A 175 -5.22 15.03 -13.27
N PRO A 176 -6.11 16.03 -13.15
CA PRO A 176 -5.76 17.37 -12.70
C PRO A 176 -5.09 17.43 -11.33
N GLU A 177 -5.58 16.67 -10.34
CA GLU A 177 -4.97 16.62 -9.00
C GLU A 177 -3.54 16.04 -9.05
N LYS A 178 -3.35 14.89 -9.72
CA LYS A 178 -2.01 14.29 -9.91
C LYS A 178 -1.05 15.22 -10.66
N ARG A 179 -1.57 16.02 -11.61
CA ARG A 179 -0.76 16.98 -12.37
C ARG A 179 -0.36 18.19 -11.55
N SER A 180 -1.32 18.81 -10.85
CA SER A 180 -1.08 20.01 -10.02
C SER A 180 -0.21 19.71 -8.81
N GLY A 181 -0.28 18.48 -8.32
CA GLY A 181 0.39 18.01 -7.12
C GLY A 181 -0.60 17.79 -5.99
N CYS A 182 -0.59 16.58 -5.44
CA CYS A 182 -1.40 16.20 -4.30
C CYS A 182 -0.69 15.19 -3.42
N VAL A 183 -1.14 15.11 -2.18
CA VAL A 183 -0.78 14.05 -1.23
C VAL A 183 -2.00 13.18 -1.03
N PHE A 184 -1.84 11.89 -1.22
CA PHE A 184 -2.86 10.89 -0.94
C PHE A 184 -2.48 10.14 0.33
N VAL A 185 -3.39 10.10 1.31
CA VAL A 185 -3.18 9.47 2.61
C VAL A 185 -4.27 8.44 2.84
N ASP A 186 -3.89 7.20 3.15
CA ASP A 186 -4.78 6.13 3.57
C ASP A 186 -4.45 5.72 5.00
N MET A 187 -5.35 6.06 5.93
CA MET A 187 -5.20 5.75 7.35
C MET A 187 -5.95 4.46 7.67
N GLY A 188 -5.22 3.35 7.69
CA GLY A 188 -5.72 2.04 8.06
C GLY A 188 -5.73 1.79 9.57
N ALA A 189 -6.03 0.55 9.96
CA ALA A 189 -6.03 0.15 11.37
C ALA A 189 -4.60 0.12 11.97
N GLU A 190 -3.64 -0.50 11.27
CA GLU A 190 -2.27 -0.73 11.78
C GLU A 190 -1.19 0.07 11.02
N THR A 191 -1.54 0.66 9.87
CA THR A 191 -0.61 1.40 9.01
C THR A 191 -1.28 2.62 8.41
N THR A 192 -0.48 3.65 8.14
CA THR A 192 -0.86 4.80 7.33
C THR A 192 0.06 4.85 6.12
N SER A 193 -0.54 4.82 4.92
CA SER A 193 0.17 4.94 3.65
C SER A 193 0.08 6.36 3.13
N VAL A 194 1.20 6.89 2.64
CA VAL A 194 1.28 8.25 2.08
C VAL A 194 1.91 8.18 0.71
N ALA A 195 1.29 8.81 -0.29
CA ALA A 195 1.87 9.00 -1.62
C ALA A 195 1.77 10.46 -2.04
N VAL A 196 2.82 10.94 -2.66
CA VAL A 196 2.91 12.29 -3.24
C VAL A 196 2.95 12.18 -4.75
N PHE A 197 2.04 12.87 -5.41
CA PHE A 197 1.99 12.96 -6.87
C PHE A 197 2.31 14.39 -7.33
N LYS A 198 3.00 14.52 -8.44
CA LYS A 198 3.28 15.79 -9.13
C LYS A 198 3.57 15.52 -10.60
N ASN A 199 3.03 16.34 -11.50
CA ASN A 199 3.19 16.18 -12.95
C ASN A 199 2.74 14.81 -13.47
N ASN A 200 1.66 14.25 -12.89
CA ASN A 200 1.12 12.90 -13.13
C ASN A 200 2.08 11.75 -12.75
N LEU A 201 3.17 12.02 -12.06
CA LEU A 201 4.12 11.00 -11.60
C LEU A 201 4.06 10.86 -10.09
N LEU A 202 4.22 9.62 -9.62
CA LEU A 202 4.51 9.34 -8.22
C LEU A 202 5.89 9.92 -7.89
N ARG A 203 5.99 10.72 -6.83
CA ARG A 203 7.23 11.34 -6.36
C ARG A 203 7.71 10.79 -5.03
N HIS A 204 6.81 10.22 -4.24
CA HIS A 204 7.15 9.60 -2.97
C HIS A 204 6.06 8.64 -2.57
N LEU A 205 6.43 7.54 -1.93
CA LEU A 205 5.54 6.63 -1.24
C LEU A 205 6.23 6.11 0.03
N ALA A 206 5.51 6.13 1.13
CA ALA A 206 5.94 5.52 2.37
C ALA A 206 4.76 4.91 3.14
N VAL A 207 5.02 3.84 3.87
CA VAL A 207 4.05 3.22 4.78
C VAL A 207 4.56 3.32 6.21
N ILE A 208 3.84 4.07 7.02
CA ILE A 208 4.12 4.32 8.44
C ILE A 208 3.42 3.23 9.25
N PRO A 209 4.09 2.57 10.22
CA PRO A 209 3.51 1.48 11.02
C PRO A 209 2.64 1.98 12.18
N LEU A 210 1.84 3.01 11.94
CA LEU A 210 0.88 3.62 12.84
C LEU A 210 -0.46 3.73 12.14
N GLY A 211 -1.55 3.52 12.87
CA GLY A 211 -2.91 3.62 12.37
C GLY A 211 -3.92 3.71 13.51
N GLY A 212 -5.19 3.61 13.20
CA GLY A 212 -6.30 3.79 14.14
C GLY A 212 -6.26 2.83 15.35
N ASP A 213 -5.64 1.65 15.21
CA ASP A 213 -5.49 0.69 16.32
C ASP A 213 -4.50 1.20 17.41
N ASN A 214 -3.61 2.12 17.07
CA ASN A 214 -2.75 2.77 18.07
C ASN A 214 -3.58 3.65 19.00
N ILE A 215 -4.55 4.39 18.47
CA ILE A 215 -5.50 5.20 19.26
C ILE A 215 -6.33 4.28 20.16
N THR A 216 -6.84 3.17 19.61
CA THR A 216 -7.62 2.19 20.37
C THR A 216 -6.83 1.61 21.54
N ARG A 217 -5.53 1.32 21.35
CA ARG A 217 -4.66 0.84 22.43
C ARG A 217 -4.39 1.90 23.50
N ASP A 218 -4.26 3.17 23.09
CA ASP A 218 -4.08 4.25 24.05
C ASP A 218 -5.35 4.41 24.91
N ILE A 219 -6.54 4.33 24.33
CA ILE A 219 -7.81 4.32 25.07
C ILE A 219 -7.90 3.07 25.99
N ALA A 220 -7.50 1.90 25.50
CA ALA A 220 -7.50 0.67 26.28
C ALA A 220 -6.54 0.73 27.50
N SER A 221 -5.52 1.62 27.48
CA SER A 221 -4.63 1.85 28.64
C SER A 221 -5.37 2.40 29.87
N LEU A 222 -6.57 2.95 29.69
CA LEU A 222 -7.49 3.32 30.78
C LEU A 222 -8.16 2.12 31.47
N GLN A 223 -7.62 0.91 31.26
CA GLN A 223 -8.18 -0.36 31.75
C GLN A 223 -9.55 -0.67 31.13
N ILE A 224 -9.74 -0.31 29.87
CA ILE A 224 -10.93 -0.58 29.06
C ILE A 224 -10.63 -1.74 28.14
N GLU A 225 -11.59 -2.65 27.93
CA GLU A 225 -11.41 -3.74 27.00
C GLU A 225 -11.22 -3.22 25.56
N HIS A 226 -10.36 -3.86 24.78
CA HIS A 226 -9.99 -3.39 23.44
C HIS A 226 -11.20 -3.21 22.51
N ARG A 227 -12.22 -4.06 22.62
CA ARG A 227 -13.44 -3.95 21.83
C ARG A 227 -14.24 -2.69 22.20
N GLU A 228 -14.40 -2.45 23.49
CA GLU A 228 -15.07 -1.26 23.99
C GLU A 228 -14.28 0.01 23.64
N ALA A 229 -12.96 -0.01 23.81
CA ALA A 229 -12.07 1.09 23.41
C ALA A 229 -12.22 1.47 21.92
N GLU A 230 -12.36 0.48 21.03
CA GLU A 230 -12.62 0.72 19.60
C GLU A 230 -13.99 1.34 19.36
N GLN A 231 -15.02 0.93 20.11
CA GLN A 231 -16.35 1.53 20.04
C GLN A 231 -16.33 2.98 20.51
N LEU A 232 -15.73 3.25 21.67
CA LEU A 232 -15.60 4.60 22.23
C LEU A 232 -14.83 5.53 21.28
N LYS A 233 -13.73 5.04 20.66
CA LYS A 233 -13.01 5.79 19.65
C LYS A 233 -13.89 6.23 18.50
N ARG A 234 -14.75 5.34 18.00
CA ARG A 234 -15.67 5.65 16.88
C ARG A 234 -16.79 6.59 17.27
N GLU A 235 -17.28 6.50 18.49
CA GLU A 235 -18.42 7.23 18.98
C GLU A 235 -18.02 8.64 19.46
N TYR A 236 -16.95 8.75 20.24
CA TYR A 236 -16.54 9.97 20.94
C TYR A 236 -15.23 10.57 20.42
N GLY A 237 -14.44 9.82 19.62
CA GLY A 237 -13.14 10.29 19.16
C GLY A 237 -13.24 11.48 18.21
N LYS A 238 -12.54 12.57 18.54
CA LYS A 238 -12.40 13.77 17.71
C LYS A 238 -10.94 14.07 17.45
N ALA A 239 -10.60 14.47 16.23
CA ALA A 239 -9.24 14.87 15.86
C ALA A 239 -8.84 16.20 16.51
N TYR A 240 -9.80 17.05 16.79
CA TYR A 240 -9.60 18.33 17.46
C TYR A 240 -10.62 18.47 18.59
N TYR A 241 -10.13 18.86 19.76
CA TYR A 241 -10.92 19.12 20.97
C TYR A 241 -10.30 20.30 21.72
N GLU A 242 -11.12 21.27 22.10
CA GLU A 242 -10.74 22.38 22.99
C GLU A 242 -11.26 22.08 24.39
N ALA A 243 -10.36 22.09 25.38
CA ALA A 243 -10.68 21.74 26.78
C ALA A 243 -11.62 22.78 27.47
N ASP A 244 -11.80 23.95 26.88
CA ASP A 244 -12.64 25.02 27.43
C ASP A 244 -14.16 24.83 27.17
N ASP A 245 -14.53 23.76 26.48
CA ASP A 245 -15.97 23.46 26.26
C ASP A 245 -16.52 22.70 27.48
N GLU A 246 -16.97 23.47 28.50
CA GLU A 246 -17.38 23.02 29.85
C GLU A 246 -18.51 21.96 29.89
N SER A 247 -18.97 21.42 28.80
CA SER A 247 -20.24 20.69 28.71
C SER A 247 -20.19 19.21 28.42
N HIS A 248 -19.00 18.57 28.37
CA HIS A 248 -18.98 17.14 28.05
C HIS A 248 -19.22 16.28 29.29
N ALA A 249 -20.34 15.54 29.27
CA ALA A 249 -20.60 14.52 30.29
C ALA A 249 -19.51 13.43 30.28
N PRO A 250 -19.19 12.86 31.44
CA PRO A 250 -18.29 11.71 31.50
C PRO A 250 -18.82 10.55 30.63
N ILE A 251 -17.90 9.86 29.96
CA ILE A 251 -18.21 8.67 29.14
C ILE A 251 -18.46 7.50 30.10
N SER A 252 -19.64 6.88 30.01
CA SER A 252 -19.97 5.66 30.79
C SER A 252 -19.39 4.43 30.11
N LEU A 253 -18.78 3.55 30.89
CA LEU A 253 -18.20 2.29 30.45
C LEU A 253 -19.14 1.11 30.70
N GLU A 254 -18.97 0.00 29.96
CA GLU A 254 -19.76 -1.23 30.11
C GLU A 254 -19.67 -1.83 31.52
N ASP A 255 -18.56 -1.63 32.25
CA ASP A 255 -18.32 -2.12 33.62
C ASP A 255 -18.89 -1.20 34.72
N GLY A 256 -19.62 -0.12 34.34
CA GLY A 256 -20.24 0.84 35.28
C GLY A 256 -19.29 1.96 35.73
N ARG A 257 -18.02 1.97 35.35
CA ARG A 257 -17.11 3.11 35.56
C ARG A 257 -17.45 4.24 34.60
N SER A 258 -16.83 5.38 34.82
CA SER A 258 -16.87 6.51 33.89
C SER A 258 -15.47 7.09 33.69
N VAL A 259 -15.21 7.60 32.47
CA VAL A 259 -13.98 8.29 32.10
C VAL A 259 -14.31 9.74 31.78
N LYS A 260 -13.48 10.67 32.26
CA LYS A 260 -13.66 12.08 31.88
C LYS A 260 -13.42 12.24 30.39
N TYR A 261 -14.27 13.02 29.75
CA TYR A 261 -14.18 13.28 28.31
C TYR A 261 -12.82 13.92 27.93
N ASP A 262 -12.29 14.81 28.79
CA ASP A 262 -10.99 15.46 28.58
C ASP A 262 -9.84 14.48 28.54
N ASP A 263 -9.80 13.53 29.51
CA ASP A 263 -8.77 12.48 29.57
C ASP A 263 -8.82 11.59 28.31
N PHE A 264 -10.02 11.20 27.89
CA PHE A 264 -10.26 10.42 26.68
C PHE A 264 -9.82 11.20 25.43
N SER A 265 -10.27 12.46 25.29
CA SER A 265 -9.95 13.29 24.12
C SER A 265 -8.47 13.62 24.03
N GLY A 266 -7.82 13.85 25.19
CA GLY A 266 -6.38 14.05 25.26
C GLY A 266 -5.57 12.86 24.72
N LEU A 267 -6.00 11.62 25.02
CA LEU A 267 -5.37 10.41 24.47
C LEU A 267 -5.55 10.30 22.95
N VAL A 268 -6.74 10.61 22.46
CA VAL A 268 -7.02 10.57 21.01
C VAL A 268 -6.17 11.60 20.26
N GLN A 269 -6.12 12.84 20.74
CA GLN A 269 -5.37 13.93 20.13
C GLN A 269 -3.85 13.73 20.19
N ALA A 270 -3.33 13.20 21.30
CA ALA A 270 -1.89 12.94 21.43
C ALA A 270 -1.33 11.97 20.40
N ARG A 271 -2.19 11.20 19.73
CA ARG A 271 -1.82 10.21 18.71
C ARG A 271 -2.00 10.72 17.27
N LEU A 272 -2.79 11.74 17.08
CA LEU A 272 -3.09 12.34 15.76
C LEU A 272 -2.14 13.47 15.43
#